data_f68b38708d8249b3418823aa7b8d2823
#
_entry.id   f68b38708d8249b3418823aa7b8d2823
#
_cell.length_a   1.000
_cell.length_b   1.000
_cell.length_c   1.000
_cell.angle_alpha   90.00
_cell.angle_beta   90.00
_cell.angle_gamma   90.00
#
_symmetry.space_group_name_H-M   'P 1'
#
loop_
_entity.id
_entity.type
_entity.pdbx_description
1 polymer ?
#
loop_
_entity_poly.entity_id
_entity_poly.type
_entity_poly.pdbx_seq_one_letter_code
_entity_poly.pdbx_strand_id
1 'polypeptide(L)'
;MRGMRTKGPFRLLALVSVLALVAMACSSDGGGNGGENGSEQPAGDTGEDGVIRFTFAPDPVWDFLKDSGIREEMEAESGIRIIEQASWDEFGLYAGGHADIVSIASFEVPLLEEETGNPATVFGKYNIDRSILTVGADSDAQTLEDLKGGKIAVWDTVSSTVIWGILANELYGLDFRTGGGDFELVLTDLTNTGALLANGEVDAALVLPDFNVPPLLNGEIKPLYDGQTAADIYAQDVVNVPGHEGPMINIFMAPTDWYDAHPDEVAFFLEMWDRGIQEWQANQDTIIESYPQHFAVESDEEIQFMKDYLADHDWFVESIYLDDEWVETESQLFPMLNDAGLSDTAEAPTFDVVPAP
;
A
#
# COMPACT_ATOMS: atom_id res chain seq x y z
N MET A 1 -11.68 37.63 -50.29
CA MET A 1 -11.15 38.74 -49.49
C MET A 1 -10.48 38.18 -48.26
N ARG A 2 -9.22 38.49 -48.09
CA ARG A 2 -8.28 38.06 -47.09
C ARG A 2 -8.67 38.54 -45.68
N GLY A 3 -8.42 37.72 -44.65
CA GLY A 3 -8.40 38.11 -43.26
C GLY A 3 -7.59 37.14 -42.43
N MET A 4 -6.27 37.31 -42.55
CA MET A 4 -5.26 36.67 -41.68
C MET A 4 -5.36 37.26 -40.27
N ARG A 5 -5.49 36.45 -39.24
CA ARG A 5 -5.24 36.86 -37.85
C ARG A 5 -4.22 35.95 -37.19
N THR A 6 -3.22 36.62 -36.73
CA THR A 6 -1.93 36.24 -36.14
C THR A 6 -2.07 35.53 -34.80
N LYS A 7 -1.25 34.47 -34.65
CA LYS A 7 -0.98 33.80 -33.37
C LYS A 7 -0.02 34.66 -32.54
N GLY A 8 -0.41 34.98 -31.29
CA GLY A 8 0.49 35.53 -30.27
C GLY A 8 0.86 34.44 -29.25
N PRO A 9 2.11 34.41 -28.78
CA PRO A 9 2.55 33.39 -27.83
C PRO A 9 2.20 33.79 -26.39
N PHE A 10 1.50 32.90 -25.70
CA PHE A 10 1.31 33.01 -24.24
C PHE A 10 2.63 32.64 -23.55
N ARG A 11 3.18 33.59 -22.83
CA ARG A 11 4.33 33.39 -21.93
C ARG A 11 3.82 32.83 -20.61
N LEU A 12 4.29 31.63 -20.24
CA LEU A 12 4.21 31.10 -18.88
C LEU A 12 5.07 31.97 -17.97
N LEU A 13 4.49 32.58 -16.95
CA LEU A 13 5.19 33.15 -15.81
C LEU A 13 5.33 32.03 -14.74
N ALA A 14 6.55 31.55 -14.56
CA ALA A 14 6.92 30.73 -13.43
C ALA A 14 7.09 31.64 -12.21
N LEU A 15 6.27 31.42 -11.18
CA LEU A 15 6.44 32.02 -9.84
C LEU A 15 7.44 31.15 -9.06
N VAL A 16 8.67 31.66 -8.93
CA VAL A 16 9.66 31.10 -8.02
C VAL A 16 9.46 31.74 -6.64
N SER A 17 8.98 30.95 -5.67
CA SER A 17 8.92 31.34 -4.27
C SER A 17 10.28 31.07 -3.61
N VAL A 18 11.04 32.12 -3.31
CA VAL A 18 12.29 32.05 -2.56
C VAL A 18 11.95 32.02 -1.06
N LEU A 19 12.20 30.90 -0.39
CA LEU A 19 12.24 30.83 1.07
C LEU A 19 13.65 31.24 1.53
N ALA A 20 13.73 32.32 2.27
CA ALA A 20 14.96 32.79 2.89
C ALA A 20 15.23 32.05 4.21
N LEU A 21 16.27 31.22 4.25
CA LEU A 21 16.83 30.67 5.47
C LEU A 21 17.69 31.71 6.19
N VAL A 22 17.33 32.03 7.43
CA VAL A 22 18.15 32.80 8.35
C VAL A 22 19.14 31.86 9.03
N ALA A 23 20.39 31.90 8.64
CA ALA A 23 21.48 31.22 9.34
C ALA A 23 22.02 32.13 10.48
N MET A 24 21.90 31.66 11.73
CA MET A 24 22.66 32.19 12.85
C MET A 24 24.02 31.51 12.91
N ALA A 25 25.04 32.28 12.63
CA ALA A 25 26.44 31.88 12.81
C ALA A 25 26.88 32.13 14.25
N CYS A 26 27.41 31.07 14.88
CA CYS A 26 28.35 31.25 16.01
C CYS A 26 29.73 30.83 15.54
N SER A 27 30.63 31.83 15.55
CA SER A 27 32.03 31.66 15.23
C SER A 27 32.82 31.08 16.41
N SER A 28 33.73 30.15 16.16
CA SER A 28 34.97 30.04 16.91
C SER A 28 36.09 29.57 15.97
N ASP A 29 37.18 30.34 16.00
CA ASP A 29 38.41 30.21 15.23
C ASP A 29 39.15 28.89 15.45
N GLY A 30 39.82 28.42 14.40
CA GLY A 30 40.84 27.38 14.46
C GLY A 30 41.25 26.89 13.07
N GLY A 31 42.33 27.48 12.53
CA GLY A 31 42.80 27.27 11.17
C GLY A 31 43.36 25.89 10.84
N GLY A 32 43.45 25.58 9.55
CA GLY A 32 44.31 24.54 9.00
C GLY A 32 43.83 23.87 7.73
N ASN A 33 44.26 24.36 6.61
CA ASN A 33 44.75 23.65 5.40
C ASN A 33 43.87 22.72 4.60
N GLY A 34 43.82 23.00 3.32
CA GLY A 34 43.10 22.44 2.22
C GLY A 34 43.14 20.94 1.97
N GLY A 35 42.10 20.49 1.32
CA GLY A 35 41.93 19.20 0.69
C GLY A 35 40.55 19.17 0.05
N GLU A 36 40.50 19.32 -1.28
CA GLU A 36 39.34 18.93 -2.08
C GLU A 36 39.15 17.44 -1.88
N ASN A 37 38.08 17.05 -1.21
CA ASN A 37 37.52 15.70 -1.30
C ASN A 37 36.07 15.87 -1.70
N GLY A 38 35.77 15.39 -2.91
CA GLY A 38 34.42 15.04 -3.30
C GLY A 38 33.84 14.12 -2.22
N SER A 39 32.77 14.53 -1.61
CA SER A 39 32.00 13.69 -0.74
C SER A 39 31.30 12.66 -1.62
N GLU A 40 31.95 11.50 -1.81
CA GLU A 40 31.23 10.25 -2.04
C GLU A 40 30.35 10.08 -0.81
N GLN A 41 29.04 10.17 -1.01
CA GLN A 41 28.06 9.74 -0.03
C GLN A 41 28.30 8.24 0.16
N PRO A 42 28.58 7.73 1.37
CA PRO A 42 28.76 6.31 1.53
C PRO A 42 27.46 5.61 1.19
N ALA A 43 27.54 4.65 0.29
CA ALA A 43 26.53 3.64 0.10
C ALA A 43 26.17 3.04 1.47
N GLY A 44 24.85 3.00 1.75
CA GLY A 44 24.16 2.34 2.83
C GLY A 44 24.98 1.94 4.07
N ASP A 45 24.70 2.63 5.17
CA ASP A 45 25.01 2.09 6.49
C ASP A 45 24.28 0.75 6.61
N THR A 46 25.02 -0.37 6.48
CA THR A 46 24.50 -1.68 6.81
C THR A 46 24.12 -1.64 8.27
N GLY A 47 22.83 -1.78 8.61
CA GLY A 47 22.28 -1.62 9.94
C GLY A 47 23.14 -2.30 11.03
N GLU A 48 23.08 -1.78 12.27
CA GLU A 48 23.77 -2.42 13.40
C GLU A 48 23.27 -3.86 13.55
N ASP A 49 24.16 -4.82 13.68
CA ASP A 49 23.81 -6.22 13.94
C ASP A 49 22.81 -6.30 15.11
N GLY A 50 21.72 -7.06 14.93
CA GLY A 50 20.67 -7.21 15.95
C GLY A 50 19.71 -6.02 16.05
N VAL A 51 19.65 -5.12 15.06
CA VAL A 51 18.67 -4.02 14.98
C VAL A 51 18.01 -3.99 13.61
N ILE A 52 16.68 -3.98 13.58
CA ILE A 52 15.86 -3.85 12.38
C ILE A 52 15.13 -2.50 12.41
N ARG A 53 15.34 -1.65 11.41
CA ARG A 53 14.52 -0.45 11.19
C ARG A 53 13.36 -0.83 10.28
N PHE A 54 12.14 -0.83 10.81
CA PHE A 54 10.94 -1.24 10.08
C PHE A 54 9.98 -0.08 9.88
N THR A 55 9.59 0.19 8.62
CA THR A 55 8.54 1.15 8.28
C THR A 55 7.33 0.48 7.65
N PHE A 56 6.14 0.89 8.07
CA PHE A 56 4.87 0.26 7.68
C PHE A 56 3.69 1.21 7.94
N ALA A 57 2.56 0.98 7.30
CA ALA A 57 1.30 1.65 7.64
C ALA A 57 0.84 1.26 9.06
N PRO A 58 0.20 2.16 9.84
CA PRO A 58 -0.35 1.82 11.15
C PRO A 58 -1.21 0.56 11.08
N ASP A 59 -0.92 -0.43 11.94
CA ASP A 59 -1.49 -1.77 11.87
C ASP A 59 -1.96 -2.26 13.25
N PRO A 60 -3.19 -2.82 13.38
CA PRO A 60 -3.75 -3.26 14.66
C PRO A 60 -3.04 -4.50 15.22
N VAL A 61 -2.54 -5.39 14.36
CA VAL A 61 -1.81 -6.60 14.78
C VAL A 61 -0.49 -6.21 15.44
N TRP A 62 0.22 -5.24 14.82
CA TRP A 62 1.47 -4.73 15.38
C TRP A 62 1.29 -4.05 16.73
N ASP A 63 0.25 -3.21 16.87
CA ASP A 63 -0.06 -2.58 18.15
C ASP A 63 -0.44 -3.63 19.22
N PHE A 64 -1.16 -4.68 18.84
CA PHE A 64 -1.48 -5.78 19.76
C PHE A 64 -0.23 -6.54 20.23
N LEU A 65 0.70 -6.87 19.33
CA LEU A 65 1.98 -7.53 19.69
C LEU A 65 2.77 -6.70 20.71
N LYS A 66 2.77 -5.39 20.54
CA LYS A 66 3.44 -4.44 21.42
C LYS A 66 2.77 -4.35 22.79
N ASP A 67 1.46 -4.10 22.81
CA ASP A 67 0.72 -3.83 24.05
C ASP A 67 0.50 -5.10 24.89
N SER A 68 0.46 -6.28 24.27
CA SER A 68 0.41 -7.58 24.97
C SER A 68 1.74 -8.00 25.58
N GLY A 69 2.86 -7.33 25.23
CA GLY A 69 4.21 -7.66 25.66
C GLY A 69 4.87 -8.81 24.89
N ILE A 70 4.19 -9.39 23.90
CA ILE A 70 4.73 -10.47 23.05
C ILE A 70 5.99 -10.00 22.34
N ARG A 71 5.96 -8.81 21.77
CA ARG A 71 7.11 -8.23 21.08
C ARG A 71 8.32 -8.08 22.02
N GLU A 72 8.12 -7.51 23.23
CA GLU A 72 9.20 -7.32 24.22
C GLU A 72 9.82 -8.67 24.63
N GLU A 73 9.00 -9.71 24.81
CA GLU A 73 9.44 -11.06 25.14
C GLU A 73 10.31 -11.65 24.01
N MET A 74 9.85 -11.60 22.76
CA MET A 74 10.57 -12.13 21.61
C MET A 74 11.88 -11.37 21.34
N GLU A 75 11.88 -10.04 21.45
CA GLU A 75 13.10 -9.22 21.34
C GLU A 75 14.12 -9.56 22.45
N ALA A 76 13.65 -9.81 23.68
CA ALA A 76 14.53 -10.18 24.79
C ALA A 76 15.12 -11.58 24.62
N GLU A 77 14.38 -12.52 24.06
CA GLU A 77 14.84 -13.90 23.83
C GLU A 77 15.85 -14.00 22.67
N SER A 78 15.59 -13.30 21.57
CA SER A 78 16.47 -13.31 20.39
C SER A 78 17.69 -12.40 20.54
N GLY A 79 17.57 -11.31 21.29
CA GLY A 79 18.54 -10.22 21.34
C GLY A 79 18.46 -9.28 20.15
N ILE A 80 17.50 -9.48 19.21
CA ILE A 80 17.22 -8.62 18.08
C ILE A 80 16.12 -7.64 18.46
N ARG A 81 16.27 -6.38 18.06
CA ARG A 81 15.33 -5.30 18.38
C ARG A 81 14.78 -4.66 17.11
N ILE A 82 13.48 -4.39 17.08
CA ILE A 82 12.84 -3.65 16.00
C ILE A 82 12.64 -2.19 16.38
N ILE A 83 13.17 -1.27 15.59
CA ILE A 83 12.89 0.16 15.65
C ILE A 83 11.77 0.43 14.63
N GLU A 84 10.56 0.58 15.14
CA GLU A 84 9.38 0.80 14.33
C GLU A 84 9.21 2.26 13.90
N GLN A 85 8.68 2.47 12.71
CA GLN A 85 8.22 3.74 12.21
C GLN A 85 6.90 3.56 11.45
N ALA A 86 5.78 3.68 12.17
CA ALA A 86 4.45 3.66 11.55
C ALA A 86 4.21 5.00 10.83
N SER A 87 3.90 4.93 9.53
CA SER A 87 3.69 6.09 8.67
C SER A 87 2.85 5.69 7.46
N TRP A 88 2.11 6.63 6.88
CA TRP A 88 1.46 6.48 5.57
C TRP A 88 2.37 6.93 4.40
N ASP A 89 3.63 7.19 4.67
CA ASP A 89 4.68 7.52 3.69
C ASP A 89 5.83 6.51 3.78
N GLU A 90 5.48 5.23 3.73
CA GLU A 90 6.42 4.10 3.83
C GLU A 90 7.42 4.14 2.69
N PHE A 91 6.93 4.41 1.48
CA PHE A 91 7.73 4.55 0.27
C PHE A 91 8.81 5.61 0.43
N GLY A 92 8.43 6.83 0.84
CA GLY A 92 9.37 7.94 1.02
C GLY A 92 10.40 7.68 2.12
N LEU A 93 9.99 7.04 3.21
CA LEU A 93 10.89 6.69 4.31
C LEU A 93 11.93 5.65 3.89
N TYR A 94 11.51 4.62 3.17
CA TYR A 94 12.43 3.60 2.66
C TYR A 94 13.36 4.18 1.58
N ALA A 95 12.82 4.89 0.59
CA ALA A 95 13.62 5.54 -0.45
C ALA A 95 14.66 6.52 0.13
N GLY A 96 14.33 7.17 1.26
CA GLY A 96 15.25 8.02 2.02
C GLY A 96 16.33 7.27 2.83
N GLY A 97 16.34 5.93 2.83
CA GLY A 97 17.29 5.11 3.59
C GLY A 97 17.02 5.06 5.09
N HIS A 98 15.78 5.33 5.51
CA HIS A 98 15.40 5.36 6.93
C HIS A 98 14.92 4.00 7.47
N ALA A 99 14.78 2.99 6.61
CA ALA A 99 14.32 1.65 6.97
C ALA A 99 15.20 0.55 6.34
N ASP A 100 15.30 -0.58 7.02
CA ASP A 100 15.92 -1.81 6.53
C ASP A 100 14.85 -2.71 5.90
N ILE A 101 13.68 -2.79 6.55
CA ILE A 101 12.51 -3.50 6.05
C ILE A 101 11.37 -2.51 5.87
N VAL A 102 10.64 -2.64 4.77
CA VAL A 102 9.42 -1.86 4.51
C VAL A 102 8.25 -2.78 4.21
N SER A 103 7.06 -2.35 4.59
CA SER A 103 5.80 -2.92 4.13
C SER A 103 5.16 -1.98 3.13
N ILE A 104 4.98 -2.45 1.90
CA ILE A 104 4.31 -1.75 0.79
C ILE A 104 3.51 -2.76 -0.05
N ALA A 105 2.81 -2.29 -1.07
CA ALA A 105 2.15 -3.19 -2.02
C ALA A 105 3.18 -3.91 -2.93
N SER A 106 2.88 -5.15 -3.32
CA SER A 106 3.77 -5.92 -4.20
C SER A 106 4.08 -5.22 -5.52
N PHE A 107 3.10 -4.54 -6.07
CA PHE A 107 3.21 -3.81 -7.35
C PHE A 107 3.92 -2.46 -7.26
N GLU A 108 4.23 -1.98 -6.07
CA GLU A 108 5.05 -0.77 -5.85
C GLU A 108 6.56 -1.07 -5.81
N VAL A 109 6.94 -2.33 -5.62
CA VAL A 109 8.35 -2.73 -5.51
C VAL A 109 9.20 -2.31 -6.71
N PRO A 110 8.78 -2.56 -7.98
CA PRO A 110 9.58 -2.12 -9.14
C PRO A 110 9.79 -0.61 -9.21
N LEU A 111 8.80 0.18 -8.80
CA LEU A 111 8.91 1.64 -8.74
C LEU A 111 9.93 2.07 -7.68
N LEU A 112 9.94 1.38 -6.55
CA LEU A 112 10.87 1.66 -5.45
C LEU A 112 12.30 1.27 -5.82
N GLU A 113 12.50 0.19 -6.55
CA GLU A 113 13.80 -0.19 -7.11
C GLU A 113 14.31 0.86 -8.12
N GLU A 114 13.43 1.40 -8.96
CA GLU A 114 13.79 2.48 -9.89
C GLU A 114 14.18 3.76 -9.14
N GLU A 115 13.41 4.17 -8.14
CA GLU A 115 13.66 5.39 -7.37
C GLU A 115 14.97 5.31 -6.56
N THR A 116 15.21 4.17 -5.92
CA THR A 116 16.41 3.97 -5.08
C THR A 116 17.65 3.55 -5.87
N GLY A 117 17.46 2.93 -7.03
CA GLY A 117 18.52 2.29 -7.80
C GLY A 117 19.08 1.01 -7.15
N ASN A 118 18.40 0.48 -6.13
CA ASN A 118 18.79 -0.71 -5.38
C ASN A 118 17.80 -1.86 -5.64
N PRO A 119 18.29 -3.07 -5.98
CA PRO A 119 17.45 -4.26 -6.03
C PRO A 119 16.86 -4.56 -4.65
N ALA A 120 15.63 -5.07 -4.64
CA ALA A 120 14.93 -5.47 -3.44
C ALA A 120 14.51 -6.94 -3.48
N THR A 121 14.41 -7.56 -2.31
CA THR A 121 13.92 -8.92 -2.15
C THR A 121 12.64 -8.88 -1.32
N VAL A 122 11.55 -9.41 -1.89
CA VAL A 122 10.27 -9.65 -1.21
C VAL A 122 10.34 -11.02 -0.55
N PHE A 123 10.06 -11.10 0.75
CA PHE A 123 10.26 -12.31 1.53
C PHE A 123 9.09 -12.68 2.45
N GLY A 124 8.00 -11.92 2.41
CA GLY A 124 6.80 -12.20 3.18
C GLY A 124 5.61 -11.36 2.74
N LYS A 125 4.42 -11.72 3.22
CA LYS A 125 3.14 -11.08 2.88
C LYS A 125 2.23 -11.05 4.10
N TYR A 126 1.27 -10.09 4.19
CA TYR A 126 0.32 -10.14 5.30
C TYR A 126 -1.08 -9.55 5.04
N ASN A 127 -1.26 -8.62 4.08
CA ASN A 127 -2.58 -8.09 3.74
C ASN A 127 -2.84 -8.14 2.23
N ILE A 128 -3.99 -8.70 1.85
CA ILE A 128 -4.52 -8.64 0.48
C ILE A 128 -5.12 -7.27 0.17
N ASP A 129 -5.33 -6.95 -1.11
CA ASP A 129 -6.07 -5.76 -1.51
C ASP A 129 -7.57 -5.91 -1.18
N ARG A 130 -7.96 -5.30 -0.07
CA ARG A 130 -9.32 -5.32 0.47
C ARG A 130 -10.24 -4.24 -0.08
N SER A 131 -9.78 -3.51 -1.10
CA SER A 131 -10.61 -2.47 -1.71
C SER A 131 -11.82 -3.07 -2.41
N ILE A 132 -12.94 -2.39 -2.28
CA ILE A 132 -14.20 -2.72 -2.97
C ILE A 132 -14.67 -1.55 -3.82
N LEU A 133 -15.35 -1.85 -4.93
CA LEU A 133 -16.04 -0.85 -5.74
C LEU A 133 -17.47 -0.70 -5.23
N THR A 134 -17.87 0.53 -4.93
CA THR A 134 -19.20 0.85 -4.39
C THR A 134 -19.96 1.82 -5.28
N VAL A 135 -21.29 1.75 -5.19
CA VAL A 135 -22.22 2.67 -5.85
C VAL A 135 -23.25 3.18 -4.85
N GLY A 136 -23.96 4.26 -5.18
CA GLY A 136 -25.07 4.73 -4.35
C GLY A 136 -26.16 3.67 -4.20
N ALA A 137 -26.88 3.67 -3.07
CA ALA A 137 -27.90 2.67 -2.74
C ALA A 137 -28.93 2.44 -3.84
N ASP A 138 -29.33 3.51 -4.54
CA ASP A 138 -30.35 3.51 -5.60
C ASP A 138 -29.78 3.20 -7.00
N SER A 139 -28.46 2.96 -7.15
CA SER A 139 -27.83 2.66 -8.44
C SER A 139 -28.27 1.30 -8.98
N ASP A 140 -28.50 1.22 -10.28
CA ASP A 140 -28.80 -0.03 -11.01
C ASP A 140 -27.52 -0.70 -11.57
N ALA A 141 -26.34 -0.07 -11.44
CA ALA A 141 -25.07 -0.63 -11.91
C ALA A 141 -24.77 -1.97 -11.19
N GLN A 142 -24.25 -2.93 -11.95
CA GLN A 142 -23.89 -4.27 -11.45
C GLN A 142 -22.39 -4.54 -11.63
N THR A 143 -21.74 -3.87 -12.58
CA THR A 143 -20.33 -4.09 -12.94
C THR A 143 -19.64 -2.75 -13.19
N LEU A 144 -18.32 -2.79 -13.29
CA LEU A 144 -17.52 -1.62 -13.68
C LEU A 144 -17.87 -1.14 -15.10
N GLU A 145 -18.29 -2.04 -16.01
CA GLU A 145 -18.68 -1.67 -17.36
C GLU A 145 -19.90 -0.73 -17.38
N ASP A 146 -20.85 -0.91 -16.45
CA ASP A 146 -22.03 -0.05 -16.33
C ASP A 146 -21.69 1.38 -15.89
N LEU A 147 -20.49 1.59 -15.35
CA LEU A 147 -19.99 2.87 -14.86
C LEU A 147 -19.17 3.64 -15.92
N LYS A 148 -19.04 3.10 -17.14
CA LYS A 148 -18.26 3.72 -18.21
C LYS A 148 -18.70 5.15 -18.50
N GLY A 149 -17.76 6.09 -18.48
CA GLY A 149 -18.00 7.53 -18.65
C GLY A 149 -18.40 8.25 -17.38
N GLY A 150 -18.57 7.52 -16.28
CA GLY A 150 -18.91 8.06 -14.96
C GLY A 150 -17.69 8.57 -14.18
N LYS A 151 -18.00 9.18 -13.03
CA LYS A 151 -17.03 9.68 -12.05
C LYS A 151 -16.83 8.66 -10.96
N ILE A 152 -15.58 8.29 -10.71
CA ILE A 152 -15.24 7.33 -9.66
C ILE A 152 -14.27 8.01 -8.68
N ALA A 153 -14.66 8.10 -7.40
CA ALA A 153 -13.78 8.58 -6.35
C ALA A 153 -12.69 7.52 -6.06
N VAL A 154 -11.45 7.98 -5.99
CA VAL A 154 -10.27 7.17 -5.63
C VAL A 154 -9.39 7.98 -4.70
N TRP A 155 -8.57 7.33 -3.84
CA TRP A 155 -7.73 8.07 -2.90
C TRP A 155 -6.31 8.35 -3.42
N ASP A 156 -5.87 7.58 -4.40
CA ASP A 156 -4.56 7.74 -5.06
C ASP A 156 -4.59 7.22 -6.51
N THR A 157 -3.43 7.12 -7.13
CA THR A 157 -3.28 6.63 -8.51
C THR A 157 -2.31 5.45 -8.61
N VAL A 158 -1.84 4.93 -7.49
CA VAL A 158 -0.74 3.92 -7.44
C VAL A 158 -1.05 2.70 -6.58
N SER A 159 -1.95 2.80 -5.58
CA SER A 159 -2.28 1.70 -4.69
C SER A 159 -3.41 0.81 -5.29
N SER A 160 -4.45 0.51 -4.55
CA SER A 160 -5.58 -0.32 -5.04
C SER A 160 -6.21 0.17 -6.35
N THR A 161 -6.09 1.47 -6.67
CA THR A 161 -6.54 2.03 -7.96
C THR A 161 -5.88 1.33 -9.15
N VAL A 162 -4.64 0.90 -9.00
CA VAL A 162 -3.89 0.16 -10.03
C VAL A 162 -4.48 -1.24 -10.24
N ILE A 163 -4.86 -1.93 -9.15
CA ILE A 163 -5.50 -3.25 -9.25
C ILE A 163 -6.85 -3.15 -9.94
N TRP A 164 -7.67 -2.15 -9.59
CA TRP A 164 -8.93 -1.89 -10.32
C TRP A 164 -8.69 -1.54 -11.78
N GLY A 165 -7.54 -0.96 -12.12
CA GLY A 165 -7.11 -0.76 -13.50
C GLY A 165 -6.84 -2.07 -14.25
N ILE A 166 -6.20 -3.05 -13.62
CA ILE A 166 -6.05 -4.40 -14.17
C ILE A 166 -7.42 -5.05 -14.36
N LEU A 167 -8.28 -5.04 -13.33
CA LEU A 167 -9.62 -5.62 -13.41
C LEU A 167 -10.44 -5.00 -14.54
N ALA A 168 -10.37 -3.68 -14.71
CA ALA A 168 -11.03 -2.99 -15.80
C ALA A 168 -10.53 -3.44 -17.18
N ASN A 169 -9.22 -3.58 -17.34
CA ASN A 169 -8.60 -3.99 -18.60
C ASN A 169 -8.88 -5.46 -18.92
N GLU A 170 -8.60 -6.38 -17.97
CA GLU A 170 -8.69 -7.82 -18.21
C GLU A 170 -10.14 -8.30 -18.39
N LEU A 171 -11.08 -7.77 -17.58
CA LEU A 171 -12.46 -8.25 -17.62
C LEU A 171 -13.31 -7.55 -18.68
N TYR A 172 -13.02 -6.26 -18.98
CA TYR A 172 -13.91 -5.43 -19.81
C TYR A 172 -13.19 -4.70 -20.96
N GLY A 173 -11.85 -4.74 -21.03
CA GLY A 173 -11.08 -3.96 -22.01
C GLY A 173 -11.23 -2.44 -21.83
N LEU A 174 -11.40 -2.00 -20.59
CA LEU A 174 -11.59 -0.60 -20.20
C LEU A 174 -10.31 0.02 -19.63
N ASP A 175 -10.13 1.31 -19.89
CA ASP A 175 -9.01 2.10 -19.40
C ASP A 175 -9.40 2.84 -18.11
N PHE A 176 -8.77 2.48 -16.98
CA PHE A 176 -9.03 3.05 -15.64
C PHE A 176 -7.93 4.03 -15.19
N ARG A 177 -7.26 4.68 -16.13
CA ARG A 177 -6.18 5.62 -15.81
C ARG A 177 -6.68 7.03 -15.56
N THR A 178 -5.97 7.77 -14.71
CA THR A 178 -6.21 9.20 -14.52
C THR A 178 -5.94 10.01 -15.79
N GLY A 179 -6.83 10.96 -16.09
CA GLY A 179 -6.60 11.97 -17.10
C GLY A 179 -6.83 11.54 -18.55
N GLY A 180 -7.46 10.40 -18.81
CA GLY A 180 -7.76 10.00 -20.20
C GLY A 180 -8.36 8.63 -20.41
N GLY A 181 -8.71 7.92 -19.35
CA GLY A 181 -9.35 6.62 -19.42
C GLY A 181 -10.84 6.66 -19.76
N ASP A 182 -11.49 5.50 -19.63
CA ASP A 182 -12.94 5.35 -19.82
C ASP A 182 -13.77 5.93 -18.67
N PHE A 183 -13.12 6.42 -17.60
CA PHE A 183 -13.73 6.98 -16.39
C PHE A 183 -13.09 8.33 -16.03
N GLU A 184 -13.85 9.19 -15.34
CA GLU A 184 -13.32 10.38 -14.67
C GLU A 184 -12.92 10.00 -13.23
N LEU A 185 -11.64 9.74 -12.97
CA LEU A 185 -11.15 9.45 -11.62
C LEU A 185 -11.04 10.75 -10.82
N VAL A 186 -11.73 10.80 -9.67
CA VAL A 186 -11.79 11.95 -8.77
C VAL A 186 -10.95 11.64 -7.53
N LEU A 187 -9.78 12.27 -7.43
CA LEU A 187 -8.87 12.11 -6.29
C LEU A 187 -9.44 12.82 -5.05
N THR A 188 -9.46 12.12 -3.93
CA THR A 188 -9.88 12.63 -2.62
C THR A 188 -9.12 11.90 -1.51
N ASP A 189 -9.33 12.31 -0.26
CA ASP A 189 -8.78 11.56 0.88
C ASP A 189 -9.47 10.19 1.03
N LEU A 190 -8.73 9.18 1.47
CA LEU A 190 -9.20 7.81 1.67
C LEU A 190 -10.51 7.72 2.47
N THR A 191 -10.62 8.50 3.54
CA THR A 191 -11.81 8.54 4.41
C THR A 191 -13.01 9.27 3.80
N ASN A 192 -12.83 9.96 2.67
CA ASN A 192 -13.86 10.76 2.02
C ASN A 192 -14.48 10.11 0.78
N THR A 193 -13.91 9.01 0.27
CA THR A 193 -14.38 8.36 -0.97
C THR A 193 -15.85 7.96 -0.87
N GLY A 194 -16.23 7.24 0.18
CA GLY A 194 -17.62 6.83 0.42
C GLY A 194 -18.57 8.01 0.69
N ALA A 195 -18.09 9.06 1.36
CA ALA A 195 -18.90 10.25 1.63
C ALA A 195 -19.23 11.03 0.35
N LEU A 196 -18.28 11.19 -0.57
CA LEU A 196 -18.54 11.81 -1.89
C LEU A 196 -19.61 11.04 -2.67
N LEU A 197 -19.55 9.71 -2.62
CA LEU A 197 -20.56 8.86 -3.25
C LEU A 197 -21.92 8.99 -2.60
N ALA A 198 -22.00 8.92 -1.26
CA ALA A 198 -23.25 9.08 -0.51
C ALA A 198 -23.93 10.45 -0.75
N ASN A 199 -23.13 11.50 -0.97
CA ASN A 199 -23.60 12.83 -1.35
C ASN A 199 -24.01 12.97 -2.83
N GLY A 200 -23.75 11.96 -3.67
CA GLY A 200 -24.04 11.99 -5.11
C GLY A 200 -23.12 12.92 -5.92
N GLU A 201 -21.91 13.18 -5.44
CA GLU A 201 -20.90 14.00 -6.12
C GLU A 201 -20.13 13.19 -7.18
N VAL A 202 -20.13 11.86 -7.03
CA VAL A 202 -19.56 10.85 -7.94
C VAL A 202 -20.55 9.73 -8.17
N ASP A 203 -20.36 8.94 -9.24
CA ASP A 203 -21.24 7.84 -9.63
C ASP A 203 -20.86 6.52 -8.92
N ALA A 204 -19.58 6.38 -8.56
CA ALA A 204 -19.02 5.24 -7.82
C ALA A 204 -17.83 5.68 -6.98
N ALA A 205 -17.38 4.81 -6.09
CA ALA A 205 -16.18 5.02 -5.30
C ALA A 205 -15.44 3.71 -5.05
N LEU A 206 -14.11 3.74 -5.13
CA LEU A 206 -13.28 2.75 -4.47
C LEU A 206 -13.25 3.09 -3.00
N VAL A 207 -13.47 2.10 -2.15
CA VAL A 207 -13.41 2.28 -0.70
C VAL A 207 -12.62 1.15 -0.06
N LEU A 208 -11.89 1.47 0.98
CA LEU A 208 -11.48 0.48 1.97
C LEU A 208 -12.58 0.42 3.02
N PRO A 209 -13.19 -0.74 3.27
CA PRO A 209 -14.34 -0.85 4.19
C PRO A 209 -14.07 -0.30 5.58
N ASP A 210 -12.87 -0.54 6.10
CA ASP A 210 -12.39 -0.05 7.40
C ASP A 210 -12.34 1.48 7.53
N PHE A 211 -12.23 2.23 6.43
CA PHE A 211 -12.23 3.70 6.42
C PHE A 211 -13.57 4.31 5.99
N ASN A 212 -14.56 3.47 5.63
CA ASN A 212 -15.84 3.93 5.10
C ASN A 212 -17.04 3.21 5.77
N VAL A 213 -16.91 2.84 7.04
CA VAL A 213 -17.93 2.11 7.81
C VAL A 213 -19.27 2.84 7.86
N PRO A 214 -19.37 4.14 8.23
CA PRO A 214 -20.68 4.79 8.36
C PRO A 214 -21.55 4.73 7.10
N PRO A 215 -21.10 5.09 5.89
CA PRO A 215 -21.96 5.04 4.71
C PRO A 215 -22.33 3.59 4.29
N LEU A 216 -21.46 2.60 4.57
CA LEU A 216 -21.77 1.18 4.35
C LEU A 216 -22.83 0.68 5.34
N LEU A 217 -22.61 0.91 6.62
CA LEU A 217 -23.52 0.52 7.71
C LEU A 217 -24.91 1.14 7.56
N ASN A 218 -24.99 2.42 7.18
CA ASN A 218 -26.24 3.13 6.97
C ASN A 218 -26.95 2.74 5.65
N GLY A 219 -26.31 1.96 4.80
CA GLY A 219 -26.84 1.59 3.47
C GLY A 219 -26.97 2.79 2.52
N GLU A 220 -26.16 3.83 2.69
CA GLU A 220 -26.09 4.98 1.78
C GLU A 220 -25.36 4.65 0.51
N ILE A 221 -24.36 3.76 0.62
CA ILE A 221 -23.62 3.14 -0.48
C ILE A 221 -23.73 1.63 -0.37
N LYS A 222 -23.55 0.95 -1.49
CA LYS A 222 -23.54 -0.53 -1.55
C LYS A 222 -22.39 -1.03 -2.41
N PRO A 223 -21.74 -2.15 -2.04
CA PRO A 223 -20.72 -2.76 -2.87
C PRO A 223 -21.29 -3.32 -4.17
N LEU A 224 -20.51 -3.27 -5.24
CA LEU A 224 -20.68 -4.11 -6.42
C LEU A 224 -20.05 -5.49 -6.21
N TYR A 225 -20.25 -6.39 -7.16
CA TYR A 225 -19.67 -7.74 -7.15
C TYR A 225 -19.97 -8.53 -5.87
N ASP A 226 -21.16 -8.31 -5.28
CA ASP A 226 -21.58 -8.97 -4.03
C ASP A 226 -20.62 -8.73 -2.84
N GLY A 227 -19.84 -7.62 -2.88
CA GLY A 227 -18.89 -7.25 -1.83
C GLY A 227 -17.50 -7.86 -1.98
N GLN A 228 -17.26 -8.58 -3.08
CA GLN A 228 -15.91 -9.09 -3.36
C GLN A 228 -14.88 -7.97 -3.40
N THR A 229 -13.74 -8.23 -2.81
CA THR A 229 -12.58 -7.34 -2.84
C THR A 229 -11.89 -7.38 -4.20
N ALA A 230 -10.99 -6.42 -4.45
CA ALA A 230 -10.14 -6.45 -5.65
C ALA A 230 -9.34 -7.76 -5.72
N ALA A 231 -8.83 -8.24 -4.58
CA ALA A 231 -8.11 -9.51 -4.50
C ALA A 231 -8.99 -10.72 -4.85
N ASP A 232 -10.22 -10.78 -4.33
CA ASP A 232 -11.17 -11.87 -4.65
C ASP A 232 -11.45 -11.96 -6.14
N ILE A 233 -11.76 -10.80 -6.76
CA ILE A 233 -12.07 -10.73 -8.19
C ILE A 233 -10.84 -11.10 -9.03
N TYR A 234 -9.66 -10.63 -8.65
CA TYR A 234 -8.41 -10.98 -9.31
C TYR A 234 -8.15 -12.48 -9.26
N ALA A 235 -8.23 -13.08 -8.08
CA ALA A 235 -8.01 -14.51 -7.87
C ALA A 235 -8.99 -15.38 -8.65
N GLN A 236 -10.28 -15.03 -8.66
CA GLN A 236 -11.33 -15.83 -9.26
C GLN A 236 -11.45 -15.64 -10.77
N ASP A 237 -11.48 -14.38 -11.23
CA ASP A 237 -11.92 -14.02 -12.58
C ASP A 237 -10.76 -13.64 -13.51
N VAL A 238 -9.58 -13.28 -12.97
CA VAL A 238 -8.41 -12.91 -13.78
C VAL A 238 -7.41 -14.05 -13.86
N VAL A 239 -6.81 -14.47 -12.74
CA VAL A 239 -5.81 -15.55 -12.75
C VAL A 239 -6.45 -16.93 -12.66
N ASN A 240 -7.73 -17.01 -12.29
CA ASN A 240 -8.51 -18.26 -12.16
C ASN A 240 -7.84 -19.26 -11.18
N VAL A 241 -7.35 -18.75 -10.06
CA VAL A 241 -6.82 -19.49 -8.92
C VAL A 241 -7.61 -19.11 -7.68
N PRO A 242 -8.86 -19.65 -7.49
CA PRO A 242 -9.68 -19.33 -6.33
C PRO A 242 -8.95 -19.67 -5.03
N GLY A 243 -8.93 -18.71 -4.11
CA GLY A 243 -8.20 -18.84 -2.84
C GLY A 243 -6.75 -18.36 -2.91
N HIS A 244 -6.29 -17.83 -4.05
CA HIS A 244 -5.04 -17.09 -4.09
C HIS A 244 -5.16 -15.83 -3.21
N GLU A 245 -4.25 -15.68 -2.26
CA GLU A 245 -4.15 -14.50 -1.41
C GLU A 245 -3.32 -13.43 -2.13
N GLY A 246 -3.98 -12.58 -2.88
CA GLY A 246 -3.34 -11.49 -3.64
C GLY A 246 -4.29 -10.89 -4.69
N PRO A 247 -3.98 -9.71 -5.25
CA PRO A 247 -2.74 -8.93 -5.08
C PRO A 247 -2.56 -8.43 -3.65
N MET A 248 -1.28 -8.34 -3.24
CA MET A 248 -0.96 -7.90 -1.89
C MET A 248 -0.86 -6.39 -1.82
N ILE A 249 -1.57 -5.80 -0.86
CA ILE A 249 -1.39 -4.38 -0.49
C ILE A 249 -0.25 -4.21 0.53
N ASN A 250 0.10 -5.29 1.22
CA ASN A 250 1.23 -5.30 2.14
C ASN A 250 2.04 -6.59 2.01
N ILE A 251 3.29 -6.42 1.60
CA ILE A 251 4.36 -7.43 1.62
C ILE A 251 5.49 -6.94 2.52
N PHE A 252 6.45 -7.79 2.79
CA PHE A 252 7.71 -7.41 3.42
C PHE A 252 8.84 -7.48 2.41
N MET A 253 9.58 -6.38 2.29
CA MET A 253 10.78 -6.35 1.44
C MET A 253 11.93 -5.60 2.12
N ALA A 254 13.14 -5.90 1.67
CA ALA A 254 14.37 -5.23 2.07
C ALA A 254 15.29 -5.05 0.86
N PRO A 255 16.30 -4.14 0.89
CA PRO A 255 17.38 -4.15 -0.09
C PRO A 255 18.04 -5.54 -0.14
N THR A 256 18.25 -6.09 -1.34
CA THR A 256 18.80 -7.45 -1.50
C THR A 256 20.11 -7.63 -0.73
N ASP A 257 21.01 -6.64 -0.79
CA ASP A 257 22.29 -6.70 -0.07
C ASP A 257 22.11 -6.75 1.45
N TRP A 258 21.12 -6.05 1.99
CA TRP A 258 20.79 -6.10 3.42
C TRP A 258 20.15 -7.44 3.77
N TYR A 259 19.20 -7.91 2.98
CA TYR A 259 18.52 -9.19 3.15
C TYR A 259 19.52 -10.35 3.22
N ASP A 260 20.46 -10.41 2.29
CA ASP A 260 21.49 -11.45 2.21
C ASP A 260 22.49 -11.41 3.39
N ALA A 261 22.72 -10.22 3.94
CA ALA A 261 23.67 -10.03 5.04
C ALA A 261 23.06 -10.30 6.43
N HIS A 262 21.71 -10.29 6.57
CA HIS A 262 21.03 -10.33 7.87
C HIS A 262 20.00 -11.48 7.98
N PRO A 263 20.37 -12.75 7.71
CA PRO A 263 19.41 -13.86 7.71
C PRO A 263 18.76 -14.13 9.06
N ASP A 264 19.48 -13.86 10.17
CA ASP A 264 18.94 -14.05 11.51
C ASP A 264 17.87 -13.00 11.86
N GLU A 265 18.07 -11.74 11.43
CA GLU A 265 17.12 -10.65 11.58
C GLU A 265 15.87 -10.88 10.71
N VAL A 266 16.03 -11.37 9.48
CA VAL A 266 14.91 -11.72 8.58
C VAL A 266 14.08 -12.85 9.19
N ALA A 267 14.73 -13.91 9.68
CA ALA A 267 14.04 -15.03 10.32
C ALA A 267 13.26 -14.58 11.56
N PHE A 268 13.88 -13.76 12.41
CA PHE A 268 13.23 -13.19 13.61
C PHE A 268 12.04 -12.29 13.23
N PHE A 269 12.19 -11.46 12.21
CA PHE A 269 11.11 -10.56 11.74
C PHE A 269 9.90 -11.35 11.24
N LEU A 270 10.14 -12.40 10.45
CA LEU A 270 9.08 -13.30 10.00
C LEU A 270 8.42 -14.05 11.17
N GLU A 271 9.19 -14.57 12.13
CA GLU A 271 8.63 -15.22 13.33
C GLU A 271 7.74 -14.27 14.14
N MET A 272 8.15 -12.99 14.27
CA MET A 272 7.37 -11.96 14.94
C MET A 272 6.02 -11.73 14.25
N TRP A 273 6.01 -11.58 12.93
CA TRP A 273 4.80 -11.36 12.16
C TRP A 273 3.91 -12.62 12.06
N ASP A 274 4.51 -13.80 11.95
CA ASP A 274 3.76 -15.07 12.02
C ASP A 274 3.02 -15.18 13.36
N ARG A 275 3.69 -14.84 14.46
CA ARG A 275 3.04 -14.74 15.77
C ARG A 275 1.90 -13.71 15.75
N GLY A 276 2.09 -12.57 15.11
CA GLY A 276 1.06 -11.54 14.97
C GLY A 276 -0.19 -12.04 14.25
N ILE A 277 -0.02 -12.73 13.13
CA ILE A 277 -1.13 -13.32 12.38
C ILE A 277 -1.85 -14.42 13.19
N GLN A 278 -1.12 -15.24 13.93
CA GLN A 278 -1.73 -16.22 14.84
C GLN A 278 -2.54 -15.54 15.95
N GLU A 279 -2.07 -14.43 16.50
CA GLU A 279 -2.82 -13.64 17.49
C GLU A 279 -4.07 -12.99 16.88
N TRP A 280 -3.97 -12.47 15.63
CA TRP A 280 -5.12 -11.97 14.90
C TRP A 280 -6.19 -13.04 14.73
N GLN A 281 -5.83 -14.22 14.22
CA GLN A 281 -6.75 -15.34 14.02
C GLN A 281 -7.40 -15.82 15.33
N ALA A 282 -6.66 -15.78 16.45
CA ALA A 282 -7.17 -16.21 17.74
C ALA A 282 -7.99 -15.16 18.49
N ASN A 283 -7.76 -13.86 18.24
CA ASN A 283 -8.24 -12.76 19.06
C ASN A 283 -8.86 -11.61 18.24
N GLN A 284 -9.28 -11.84 16.98
CA GLN A 284 -9.73 -10.82 16.04
C GLN A 284 -10.73 -9.83 16.65
N ASP A 285 -11.80 -10.32 17.28
CA ASP A 285 -12.82 -9.50 17.95
C ASP A 285 -12.22 -8.58 19.03
N THR A 286 -11.29 -9.11 19.81
CA THR A 286 -10.62 -8.37 20.88
C THR A 286 -9.71 -7.29 20.31
N ILE A 287 -9.01 -7.58 19.22
CA ILE A 287 -8.12 -6.64 18.54
C ILE A 287 -8.93 -5.50 17.94
N ILE A 288 -10.05 -5.80 17.25
CA ILE A 288 -10.96 -4.78 16.71
C ILE A 288 -11.50 -3.86 17.82
N GLU A 289 -11.94 -4.44 18.96
CA GLU A 289 -12.43 -3.66 20.10
C GLU A 289 -11.34 -2.79 20.75
N SER A 290 -10.10 -3.29 20.80
CA SER A 290 -8.99 -2.63 21.49
C SER A 290 -8.37 -1.51 20.65
N TYR A 291 -8.44 -1.61 19.32
CA TYR A 291 -7.80 -0.69 18.39
C TYR A 291 -8.78 -0.12 17.35
N PRO A 292 -9.91 0.47 17.78
CA PRO A 292 -10.95 0.97 16.88
C PRO A 292 -10.45 2.04 15.90
N GLN A 293 -9.37 2.74 16.24
CA GLN A 293 -8.76 3.77 15.39
C GLN A 293 -8.18 3.19 14.07
N HIS A 294 -7.80 1.92 14.03
CA HIS A 294 -7.33 1.27 12.80
C HIS A 294 -8.45 0.90 11.84
N PHE A 295 -9.68 0.95 12.32
CA PHE A 295 -10.90 0.63 11.56
C PHE A 295 -11.79 1.86 11.38
N ALA A 296 -11.30 3.04 11.73
CA ALA A 296 -12.02 4.32 11.69
C ALA A 296 -13.45 4.24 12.27
N VAL A 297 -13.63 3.46 13.35
CA VAL A 297 -14.91 3.24 14.04
C VAL A 297 -14.92 3.94 15.39
N GLU A 298 -16.06 4.51 15.77
CA GLU A 298 -16.23 5.33 16.98
C GLU A 298 -17.34 4.81 17.92
N SER A 299 -18.23 3.96 17.40
CA SER A 299 -19.40 3.47 18.15
C SER A 299 -19.40 1.94 18.24
N ASP A 300 -20.12 1.41 19.25
CA ASP A 300 -20.30 -0.04 19.42
C ASP A 300 -20.99 -0.68 18.20
N GLU A 301 -21.86 0.06 17.48
CA GLU A 301 -22.54 -0.42 16.29
C GLU A 301 -21.56 -0.54 15.11
N GLU A 302 -20.67 0.42 14.94
CA GLU A 302 -19.61 0.39 13.91
C GLU A 302 -18.57 -0.70 14.20
N ILE A 303 -18.18 -0.86 15.47
CA ILE A 303 -17.29 -1.96 15.91
C ILE A 303 -17.92 -3.32 15.58
N GLN A 304 -19.22 -3.50 15.87
CA GLN A 304 -19.91 -4.73 15.56
C GLN A 304 -20.00 -4.97 14.05
N PHE A 305 -20.28 -3.92 13.26
CA PHE A 305 -20.26 -4.02 11.81
C PHE A 305 -18.89 -4.51 11.28
N MET A 306 -17.78 -3.96 11.80
CA MET A 306 -16.44 -4.39 11.37
C MET A 306 -16.15 -5.84 11.76
N LYS A 307 -16.58 -6.30 12.93
CA LYS A 307 -16.44 -7.71 13.33
C LYS A 307 -17.21 -8.64 12.39
N ASP A 308 -18.47 -8.30 12.12
CA ASP A 308 -19.32 -9.09 11.22
C ASP A 308 -18.74 -9.09 9.80
N TYR A 309 -18.23 -7.94 9.34
CA TYR A 309 -17.62 -7.80 8.02
C TYR A 309 -16.34 -8.66 7.90
N LEU A 310 -15.44 -8.55 8.87
CA LEU A 310 -14.17 -9.29 8.86
C LEU A 310 -14.32 -10.79 9.07
N ALA A 311 -15.39 -11.23 9.71
CA ALA A 311 -15.69 -12.66 9.81
C ALA A 311 -15.96 -13.32 8.43
N ASP A 312 -16.46 -12.53 7.46
CA ASP A 312 -16.76 -12.98 6.11
C ASP A 312 -15.70 -12.55 5.07
N HIS A 313 -14.93 -11.48 5.37
CA HIS A 313 -14.00 -10.81 4.45
C HIS A 313 -12.69 -10.44 5.16
N ASP A 314 -12.01 -11.42 5.76
CA ASP A 314 -10.70 -11.18 6.35
C ASP A 314 -9.68 -10.81 5.26
N TRP A 315 -8.90 -9.78 5.52
CA TRP A 315 -7.83 -9.35 4.60
C TRP A 315 -6.43 -9.69 5.07
N PHE A 316 -6.28 -10.18 6.30
CA PHE A 316 -5.03 -10.78 6.76
C PHE A 316 -4.88 -12.19 6.19
N VAL A 317 -3.67 -12.52 5.74
CA VAL A 317 -3.36 -13.82 5.16
C VAL A 317 -3.43 -14.95 6.19
N GLU A 318 -3.58 -16.20 5.72
CA GLU A 318 -3.47 -17.38 6.58
C GLU A 318 -2.00 -17.64 6.97
N SER A 319 -1.05 -17.33 6.08
CA SER A 319 0.39 -17.50 6.29
C SER A 319 1.16 -16.35 5.68
N ILE A 320 2.10 -15.80 6.46
CA ILE A 320 2.99 -14.73 5.98
C ILE A 320 4.10 -15.24 5.05
N TYR A 321 4.35 -16.54 5.04
CA TYR A 321 5.41 -17.15 4.24
C TYR A 321 4.98 -17.26 2.78
N LEU A 322 5.93 -16.96 1.88
CA LEU A 322 5.74 -17.16 0.45
C LEU A 322 5.98 -18.62 0.10
N ASP A 323 5.25 -19.14 -0.89
CA ASP A 323 5.52 -20.41 -1.53
C ASP A 323 5.61 -20.26 -3.05
N ASP A 324 6.11 -21.30 -3.72
CA ASP A 324 6.35 -21.26 -5.17
C ASP A 324 5.04 -21.02 -5.97
N GLU A 325 3.90 -21.56 -5.53
CA GLU A 325 2.62 -21.41 -6.22
C GLU A 325 2.09 -19.97 -6.09
N TRP A 326 2.22 -19.40 -4.89
CA TRP A 326 1.88 -18.01 -4.66
C TRP A 326 2.75 -17.07 -5.51
N VAL A 327 4.08 -17.27 -5.52
CA VAL A 327 5.04 -16.46 -6.30
C VAL A 327 4.74 -16.56 -7.80
N GLU A 328 4.43 -17.75 -8.33
CA GLU A 328 4.07 -17.95 -9.74
C GLU A 328 2.79 -17.16 -10.09
N THR A 329 1.79 -17.18 -9.21
CA THR A 329 0.51 -16.50 -9.43
C THR A 329 0.65 -14.97 -9.28
N GLU A 330 1.28 -14.49 -8.21
CA GLU A 330 1.50 -13.06 -7.99
C GLU A 330 2.36 -12.43 -9.10
N SER A 331 3.34 -13.16 -9.62
CA SER A 331 4.19 -12.69 -10.71
C SER A 331 3.43 -12.39 -12.01
N GLN A 332 2.22 -12.94 -12.19
CA GLN A 332 1.37 -12.65 -13.35
C GLN A 332 0.82 -11.21 -13.33
N LEU A 333 0.82 -10.58 -12.16
CA LEU A 333 0.34 -9.20 -11.99
C LEU A 333 1.15 -8.19 -12.84
N PHE A 334 2.47 -8.35 -12.90
CA PHE A 334 3.38 -7.36 -13.50
C PHE A 334 3.22 -7.20 -15.02
N PRO A 335 3.16 -8.27 -15.84
CA PRO A 335 2.82 -8.11 -17.24
C PRO A 335 1.43 -7.50 -17.46
N MET A 336 0.43 -7.78 -16.62
CA MET A 336 -0.90 -7.19 -16.73
C MET A 336 -0.88 -5.68 -16.41
N LEU A 337 -0.09 -5.25 -15.43
CA LEU A 337 0.16 -3.84 -15.13
C LEU A 337 0.73 -3.09 -16.34
N ASN A 338 1.71 -3.70 -17.00
CA ASN A 338 2.34 -3.12 -18.18
C ASN A 338 1.37 -3.09 -19.37
N ASP A 339 0.61 -4.15 -19.61
CA ASP A 339 -0.37 -4.24 -20.70
C ASP A 339 -1.52 -3.22 -20.50
N ALA A 340 -1.93 -2.98 -19.27
CA ALA A 340 -2.91 -1.94 -18.92
C ALA A 340 -2.32 -0.51 -18.97
N GLY A 341 -1.00 -0.36 -19.19
CA GLY A 341 -0.31 0.93 -19.22
C GLY A 341 -0.21 1.60 -17.85
N LEU A 342 -0.22 0.80 -16.78
CA LEU A 342 -0.15 1.23 -15.38
C LEU A 342 1.27 1.13 -14.81
N SER A 343 2.16 0.40 -15.49
CA SER A 343 3.57 0.28 -15.19
C SER A 343 4.42 0.31 -16.47
N ASP A 344 5.62 0.85 -16.39
CA ASP A 344 6.59 0.84 -17.49
C ASP A 344 7.37 -0.48 -17.59
N THR A 345 7.31 -1.35 -16.59
CA THR A 345 7.95 -2.67 -16.57
C THR A 345 6.93 -3.80 -16.47
N ALA A 346 7.25 -4.93 -17.11
CA ALA A 346 6.52 -6.19 -16.98
C ALA A 346 7.28 -7.21 -16.10
N GLU A 347 8.43 -6.81 -15.56
CA GLU A 347 9.27 -7.69 -14.76
C GLU A 347 8.78 -7.69 -13.30
N ALA A 348 8.61 -8.91 -12.73
CA ALA A 348 8.32 -9.08 -11.32
C ALA A 348 9.57 -8.78 -10.48
N PRO A 349 9.42 -8.29 -9.24
CA PRO A 349 10.54 -8.16 -8.31
C PRO A 349 11.13 -9.54 -7.94
N THR A 350 12.25 -9.53 -7.24
CA THR A 350 12.82 -10.76 -6.68
C THR A 350 11.96 -11.20 -5.49
N PHE A 351 11.45 -12.43 -5.54
CA PHE A 351 10.80 -13.11 -4.41
C PHE A 351 11.72 -14.17 -3.83
N ASP A 352 11.82 -14.26 -2.52
CA ASP A 352 12.51 -15.37 -1.83
C ASP A 352 11.50 -16.17 -0.99
N VAL A 353 11.47 -17.48 -1.27
CA VAL A 353 10.58 -18.43 -0.58
C VAL A 353 11.27 -18.92 0.67
N VAL A 354 10.92 -18.32 1.81
CA VAL A 354 11.38 -18.75 3.13
C VAL A 354 10.44 -19.85 3.63
N PRO A 355 10.94 -21.07 3.92
CA PRO A 355 10.08 -22.13 4.44
C PRO A 355 9.47 -21.74 5.78
N ALA A 356 8.18 -22.01 5.96
CA ALA A 356 7.54 -21.93 7.26
C ALA A 356 8.26 -22.88 8.26
N PRO A 357 8.46 -22.49 9.53
CA PRO A 357 9.15 -23.25 10.53
C PRO A 357 8.47 -24.59 10.92
#